data_1f9883f8ce4c6c829001f8b482c53d46
#
_entry.id   1f9883f8ce4c6c829001f8b482c53d46
#
_cell.length_a   1.000
_cell.length_b   1.000
_cell.length_c   1.000
_cell.angle_alpha   90.00
_cell.angle_beta   90.00
_cell.angle_gamma   90.00
#
_symmetry.space_group_name_H-M   'P 1'
#
loop_
_entity.id
_entity.type
_entity.pdbx_description
1 polymer ?
#
loop_
_entity_poly.entity_id
_entity_poly.type
_entity_poly.pdbx_seq_one_letter_code
_entity_poly.pdbx_strand_id
1 'polypeptide(L)'
;MAYDDERDLVAAAAVVLDGATLATVAEATAVGRISFPYVPGLLAFREIPTVLAALDALPCPPGLVVCDGYGLAHPRRFGLASHLGVLTGLPTIGVAKNPFTFAFAAPATPRGSTAALLAGTEEVGRALRTRDSVKPVFVSVGHRVGLANACAHTLALTPAHRLPETTRRADALCRRALREAGGATS
;
A
#
# COMPACT_ATOMS: atom_id res chain seq x y z
N MET A 1 -4.92 -2.84 -5.67
CA MET A 1 -4.85 -3.71 -6.86
C MET A 1 -6.00 -4.72 -6.84
N ALA A 2 -6.55 -5.04 -8.00
CA ALA A 2 -7.54 -6.12 -8.20
C ALA A 2 -7.12 -6.96 -9.41
N TYR A 3 -7.44 -8.25 -9.40
CA TYR A 3 -7.03 -9.22 -10.42
C TYR A 3 -8.23 -10.01 -10.94
N ASP A 4 -8.19 -10.32 -12.23
CA ASP A 4 -9.02 -11.30 -12.90
C ASP A 4 -8.06 -12.25 -13.64
N ASP A 5 -7.70 -13.33 -12.94
CA ASP A 5 -6.71 -14.30 -13.46
C ASP A 5 -7.27 -15.13 -14.63
N GLU A 6 -8.61 -15.23 -14.78
CA GLU A 6 -9.24 -15.94 -15.91
C GLU A 6 -9.09 -15.15 -17.22
N ARG A 7 -9.07 -13.81 -17.14
CA ARG A 7 -8.94 -12.90 -18.28
C ARG A 7 -7.55 -12.28 -18.41
N ASP A 8 -6.61 -12.67 -17.56
CA ASP A 8 -5.27 -12.05 -17.45
C ASP A 8 -5.31 -10.53 -17.24
N LEU A 9 -6.29 -10.03 -16.48
CA LEU A 9 -6.44 -8.61 -16.22
C LEU A 9 -5.99 -8.24 -14.82
N VAL A 10 -5.39 -7.06 -14.72
CA VAL A 10 -5.03 -6.43 -13.46
C VAL A 10 -5.47 -4.97 -13.48
N ALA A 11 -6.12 -4.52 -12.42
CA ALA A 11 -6.49 -3.12 -12.23
C ALA A 11 -5.71 -2.51 -11.05
N ALA A 12 -5.22 -1.29 -11.25
CA ALA A 12 -4.68 -0.43 -10.21
C ALA A 12 -5.56 0.81 -10.05
N ALA A 13 -5.56 1.36 -8.86
CA ALA A 13 -6.18 2.64 -8.57
C ALA A 13 -5.25 3.50 -7.70
N ALA A 14 -5.19 4.77 -8.00
CA ALA A 14 -4.57 5.81 -7.20
C ALA A 14 -5.66 6.77 -6.70
N VAL A 15 -5.68 7.05 -5.39
CA VAL A 15 -6.62 7.98 -4.75
C VAL A 15 -5.81 8.99 -3.97
N VAL A 16 -5.96 10.26 -4.31
CA VAL A 16 -5.32 11.38 -3.60
C VAL A 16 -6.31 11.96 -2.62
N LEU A 17 -5.92 12.03 -1.37
CA LEU A 17 -6.69 12.66 -0.31
C LEU A 17 -5.98 13.94 0.16
N ASP A 18 -6.76 14.94 0.51
CA ASP A 18 -6.28 16.06 1.30
C ASP A 18 -5.82 15.57 2.67
N GLY A 19 -4.60 15.93 3.07
CA GLY A 19 -3.97 15.38 4.28
C GLY A 19 -4.63 15.81 5.60
N ALA A 20 -5.38 16.91 5.62
CA ALA A 20 -6.04 17.44 6.81
C ALA A 20 -7.49 16.93 6.92
N THR A 21 -8.22 16.94 5.82
CA THR A 21 -9.67 16.66 5.80
C THR A 21 -10.00 15.22 5.38
N LEU A 22 -9.06 14.53 4.75
CA LEU A 22 -9.24 13.23 4.08
C LEU A 22 -10.31 13.27 2.96
N ALA A 23 -10.64 14.45 2.46
CA ALA A 23 -11.47 14.60 1.27
C ALA A 23 -10.71 14.08 0.04
N THR A 24 -11.42 13.43 -0.89
CA THR A 24 -10.83 13.01 -2.15
C THR A 24 -10.55 14.24 -3.03
N VAL A 25 -9.28 14.40 -3.41
CA VAL A 25 -8.80 15.46 -4.30
C VAL A 25 -8.75 14.99 -5.75
N ALA A 26 -8.28 13.76 -5.96
CA ALA A 26 -8.18 13.16 -7.28
C ALA A 26 -8.25 11.63 -7.19
N GLU A 27 -8.69 11.03 -8.28
CA GLU A 27 -8.72 9.58 -8.47
C GLU A 27 -8.27 9.24 -9.89
N ALA A 28 -7.55 8.13 -10.02
CA ALA A 28 -7.20 7.57 -11.32
C ALA A 28 -7.18 6.05 -11.25
N THR A 29 -7.46 5.40 -12.37
CA THR A 29 -7.39 3.95 -12.52
C THR A 29 -6.63 3.59 -13.78
N ALA A 30 -5.99 2.44 -13.75
CA ALA A 30 -5.43 1.81 -14.94
C ALA A 30 -5.79 0.33 -14.93
N VAL A 31 -6.09 -0.21 -16.10
CA VAL A 31 -6.29 -1.64 -16.32
C VAL A 31 -5.26 -2.11 -17.33
N GLY A 32 -4.60 -3.19 -17.03
CA GLY A 32 -3.56 -3.77 -17.86
C GLY A 32 -3.69 -5.29 -17.94
N ARG A 33 -2.84 -5.91 -18.75
CA ARG A 33 -2.69 -7.36 -18.75
C ARG A 33 -1.64 -7.79 -17.75
N ILE A 34 -1.84 -8.96 -17.16
CA ILE A 34 -0.88 -9.59 -16.28
C ILE A 34 0.32 -10.03 -17.13
N SER A 35 1.47 -9.37 -16.94
CA SER A 35 2.69 -9.64 -17.72
C SER A 35 3.72 -10.48 -16.96
N PHE A 36 3.48 -10.74 -15.67
CA PHE A 36 4.40 -11.49 -14.81
C PHE A 36 3.63 -12.50 -13.95
N PRO A 37 4.09 -13.77 -13.84
CA PRO A 37 3.41 -14.79 -13.03
C PRO A 37 3.46 -14.43 -11.55
N TYR A 38 2.52 -14.97 -10.77
CA TYR A 38 2.58 -14.84 -9.32
C TYR A 38 3.77 -15.61 -8.77
N VAL A 39 4.77 -14.89 -8.27
CA VAL A 39 5.93 -15.44 -7.57
C VAL A 39 6.03 -14.77 -6.20
N PRO A 40 5.95 -15.50 -5.08
CA PRO A 40 6.10 -14.93 -3.76
C PRO A 40 7.39 -14.10 -3.63
N GLY A 41 7.26 -12.86 -3.14
CA GLY A 41 8.38 -11.91 -3.03
C GLY A 41 8.78 -11.22 -4.34
N LEU A 42 8.05 -11.41 -5.45
CA LEU A 42 8.23 -10.70 -6.72
C LEU A 42 6.94 -10.02 -7.20
N LEU A 43 5.97 -9.86 -6.32
CA LEU A 43 4.67 -9.27 -6.65
C LEU A 43 4.78 -7.87 -7.29
N ALA A 44 5.80 -7.10 -6.90
CA ALA A 44 6.06 -5.78 -7.46
C ALA A 44 6.21 -5.79 -8.99
N PHE A 45 6.83 -6.82 -9.57
CA PHE A 45 6.98 -6.93 -11.03
C PHE A 45 5.65 -7.13 -11.77
N ARG A 46 4.68 -7.72 -11.09
CA ARG A 46 3.32 -7.90 -11.62
C ARG A 46 2.47 -6.62 -11.49
N GLU A 47 2.72 -5.82 -10.46
CA GLU A 47 1.88 -4.69 -10.08
C GLU A 47 2.36 -3.33 -10.59
N ILE A 48 3.68 -3.11 -10.58
CA ILE A 48 4.27 -1.79 -10.84
C ILE A 48 3.86 -1.18 -12.17
N PRO A 49 3.83 -1.89 -13.31
CA PRO A 49 3.44 -1.27 -14.57
C PRO A 49 2.05 -0.61 -14.51
N THR A 50 1.08 -1.31 -13.93
CA THR A 50 -0.30 -0.81 -13.83
C THR A 50 -0.44 0.25 -12.73
N VAL A 51 0.33 0.15 -11.63
CA VAL A 51 0.39 1.19 -10.59
C VAL A 51 0.98 2.48 -11.13
N LEU A 52 2.07 2.41 -11.89
CA LEU A 52 2.66 3.60 -12.54
C LEU A 52 1.67 4.25 -13.49
N ALA A 53 1.00 3.48 -14.35
CA ALA A 53 -0.01 4.01 -15.25
C ALA A 53 -1.17 4.73 -14.51
N ALA A 54 -1.59 4.20 -13.35
CA ALA A 54 -2.60 4.87 -12.53
C ALA A 54 -2.07 6.15 -11.86
N LEU A 55 -0.80 6.17 -11.44
CA LEU A 55 -0.17 7.38 -10.87
C LEU A 55 0.04 8.46 -11.93
N ASP A 56 0.48 8.08 -13.13
CA ASP A 56 0.71 9.00 -14.25
C ASP A 56 -0.59 9.64 -14.76
N ALA A 57 -1.72 8.95 -14.58
CA ALA A 57 -3.05 9.46 -14.91
C ALA A 57 -3.62 10.46 -13.89
N LEU A 58 -2.96 10.67 -12.74
CA LEU A 58 -3.37 11.67 -11.77
C LEU A 58 -3.11 13.09 -12.30
N PRO A 59 -4.03 14.05 -12.07
CA PRO A 59 -3.86 15.44 -12.49
C PRO A 59 -2.76 16.19 -11.75
N CYS A 60 -2.30 15.67 -10.62
CA CYS A 60 -1.22 16.23 -9.82
C CYS A 60 -0.45 15.11 -9.08
N PRO A 61 0.87 15.27 -8.88
CA PRO A 61 1.65 14.28 -8.14
C PRO A 61 1.28 14.31 -6.65
N PRO A 62 1.19 13.15 -5.98
CA PRO A 62 0.97 13.08 -4.54
C PRO A 62 2.25 13.45 -3.77
N GLY A 63 2.11 14.06 -2.58
CA GLY A 63 3.24 14.34 -1.69
C GLY A 63 3.78 13.08 -0.97
N LEU A 64 2.93 12.06 -0.81
CA LEU A 64 3.24 10.77 -0.20
C LEU A 64 2.38 9.68 -0.83
N VAL A 65 3.00 8.55 -1.17
CA VAL A 65 2.28 7.35 -1.65
C VAL A 65 2.23 6.30 -0.55
N VAL A 66 1.02 5.85 -0.23
CA VAL A 66 0.76 4.76 0.71
C VAL A 66 0.41 3.50 -0.07
N CYS A 67 1.31 2.54 -0.10
CA CYS A 67 1.12 1.28 -0.82
C CYS A 67 0.43 0.23 0.08
N ASP A 68 -0.57 -0.49 -0.43
CA ASP A 68 -1.09 -1.71 0.20
C ASP A 68 -0.09 -2.84 -0.01
N GLY A 69 0.94 -2.88 0.81
CA GLY A 69 2.05 -3.81 0.69
C GLY A 69 3.26 -3.41 1.52
N TYR A 70 4.41 -3.94 1.16
CA TYR A 70 5.64 -3.78 1.93
C TYR A 70 6.62 -2.81 1.29
N GLY A 71 7.42 -2.15 2.13
CA GLY A 71 8.64 -1.46 1.76
C GLY A 71 9.88 -2.28 2.17
N LEU A 72 10.66 -1.79 3.15
CA LEU A 72 11.80 -2.52 3.74
C LEU A 72 11.40 -3.83 4.45
N ALA A 73 10.16 -3.93 4.97
CA ALA A 73 9.65 -5.16 5.57
C ALA A 73 9.36 -6.24 4.51
N HIS A 74 10.38 -6.60 3.76
CA HIS A 74 10.35 -7.57 2.68
C HIS A 74 11.63 -8.44 2.75
N PRO A 75 11.60 -9.74 2.39
CA PRO A 75 12.79 -10.60 2.49
C PRO A 75 14.02 -10.03 1.78
N ARG A 76 13.82 -9.33 0.66
CA ARG A 76 14.90 -8.67 -0.10
C ARG A 76 15.09 -7.20 0.29
N ARG A 77 14.47 -6.71 1.37
CA ARG A 77 14.48 -5.28 1.77
C ARG A 77 13.99 -4.34 0.66
N PHE A 78 13.26 -4.86 -0.30
CA PHE A 78 12.82 -4.13 -1.49
C PHE A 78 11.43 -4.61 -1.94
N GLY A 79 10.39 -4.25 -1.16
CA GLY A 79 9.00 -4.52 -1.49
C GLY A 79 8.41 -3.48 -2.45
N LEU A 80 7.11 -3.59 -2.72
CA LEU A 80 6.37 -2.72 -3.65
C LEU A 80 6.61 -1.22 -3.40
N ALA A 81 6.49 -0.78 -2.13
CA ALA A 81 6.66 0.63 -1.78
C ALA A 81 8.08 1.14 -2.03
N SER A 82 9.11 0.33 -1.72
CA SER A 82 10.50 0.69 -2.01
C SER A 82 10.75 0.76 -3.52
N HIS A 83 10.27 -0.22 -4.26
CA HIS A 83 10.42 -0.29 -5.71
C HIS A 83 9.75 0.90 -6.40
N LEU A 84 8.47 1.17 -6.06
CA LEU A 84 7.73 2.30 -6.59
C LEU A 84 8.40 3.63 -6.27
N GLY A 85 8.85 3.81 -5.03
CA GLY A 85 9.51 5.04 -4.60
C GLY A 85 10.83 5.31 -5.33
N VAL A 86 11.63 4.28 -5.59
CA VAL A 86 12.88 4.41 -6.37
C VAL A 86 12.59 4.78 -7.83
N LEU A 87 11.55 4.17 -8.43
CA LEU A 87 11.19 4.46 -9.83
C LEU A 87 10.62 5.87 -10.03
N THR A 88 9.81 6.35 -9.08
CA THR A 88 9.11 7.63 -9.20
C THR A 88 9.83 8.81 -8.54
N GLY A 89 10.79 8.54 -7.63
CA GLY A 89 11.39 9.55 -6.77
C GLY A 89 10.45 10.09 -5.67
N LEU A 90 9.21 9.61 -5.60
CA LEU A 90 8.23 10.05 -4.61
C LEU A 90 8.50 9.46 -3.23
N PRO A 91 8.16 10.16 -2.14
CA PRO A 91 8.08 9.57 -0.82
C PRO A 91 7.04 8.45 -0.80
N THR A 92 7.43 7.25 -0.32
CA THR A 92 6.54 6.09 -0.27
C THR A 92 6.64 5.36 1.06
N ILE A 93 5.51 4.82 1.53
CA ILE A 93 5.44 3.91 2.68
C ILE A 93 4.63 2.67 2.31
N GLY A 94 4.97 1.54 2.92
CA GLY A 94 4.19 0.30 2.83
C GLY A 94 3.33 0.13 4.08
N VAL A 95 2.05 -0.18 3.90
CA VAL A 95 1.13 -0.53 4.98
C VAL A 95 0.47 -1.86 4.64
N ALA A 96 0.96 -2.94 5.26
CA ALA A 96 0.50 -4.29 5.00
C ALA A 96 -0.48 -4.79 6.06
N LYS A 97 -1.36 -5.71 5.68
CA LYS A 97 -2.36 -6.35 6.56
C LYS A 97 -1.77 -7.45 7.45
N ASN A 98 -0.65 -8.04 7.03
CA ASN A 98 0.04 -9.17 7.67
C ASN A 98 1.55 -8.88 7.78
N PRO A 99 2.30 -9.55 8.68
CA PRO A 99 3.71 -9.25 8.94
C PRO A 99 4.69 -9.86 7.92
N PHE A 100 4.23 -10.46 6.83
CA PHE A 100 5.04 -11.33 5.98
C PHE A 100 5.62 -12.51 6.80
N THR A 101 6.94 -12.63 6.88
CA THR A 101 7.65 -13.68 7.65
C THR A 101 8.39 -13.13 8.87
N PHE A 102 8.22 -11.84 9.20
CA PHE A 102 8.96 -11.19 10.25
C PHE A 102 8.33 -11.37 11.63
N ALA A 103 9.20 -11.47 12.64
CA ALA A 103 8.78 -11.58 14.03
C ALA A 103 8.40 -10.21 14.61
N PHE A 104 7.40 -10.17 15.47
CA PHE A 104 7.03 -9.00 16.25
C PHE A 104 6.37 -9.40 17.56
N ALA A 105 6.54 -8.57 18.58
CA ALA A 105 5.73 -8.63 19.78
C ALA A 105 4.37 -7.94 19.51
N ALA A 106 3.30 -8.42 20.15
CA ALA A 106 2.02 -7.74 20.03
C ALA A 106 2.12 -6.32 20.64
N PRO A 107 1.79 -5.25 19.89
CA PRO A 107 1.74 -3.90 20.46
C PRO A 107 0.62 -3.82 21.49
N ALA A 108 0.74 -2.92 22.48
CA ALA A 108 -0.28 -2.68 23.49
C ALA A 108 -1.65 -2.37 22.86
N THR A 109 -2.73 -2.50 23.62
CA THR A 109 -4.11 -2.37 23.14
C THR A 109 -4.50 -0.98 22.63
N PRO A 110 -4.02 0.15 23.22
CA PRO A 110 -4.41 1.48 22.79
C PRO A 110 -3.95 1.80 21.35
N ARG A 111 -4.78 2.57 20.64
CA ARG A 111 -4.42 3.17 19.35
C ARG A 111 -3.11 3.96 19.45
N GLY A 112 -2.26 3.84 18.45
CA GLY A 112 -0.94 4.46 18.41
C GLY A 112 0.18 3.60 18.98
N SER A 113 -0.14 2.52 19.71
CA SER A 113 0.87 1.60 20.23
C SER A 113 1.61 0.91 19.09
N THR A 114 2.93 0.76 19.25
CA THR A 114 3.79 0.13 18.26
C THR A 114 4.66 -0.96 18.88
N ALA A 115 5.07 -1.93 18.04
CA ALA A 115 6.13 -2.87 18.36
C ALA A 115 7.03 -3.03 17.13
N ALA A 116 8.33 -3.27 17.34
CA ALA A 116 9.26 -3.48 16.25
C ALA A 116 8.90 -4.72 15.44
N LEU A 117 9.01 -4.61 14.12
CA LEU A 117 8.95 -5.73 13.19
C LEU A 117 10.39 -6.09 12.82
N LEU A 118 10.82 -7.27 13.21
CA LEU A 118 12.24 -7.67 13.22
C LEU A 118 12.56 -8.70 12.16
N ALA A 119 13.67 -8.47 11.49
CA ALA A 119 14.38 -9.45 10.67
C ALA A 119 15.72 -9.79 11.34
N GLY A 120 15.72 -10.82 12.18
CA GLY A 120 16.81 -11.03 13.13
C GLY A 120 16.87 -9.88 14.14
N THR A 121 17.95 -9.11 14.15
CA THR A 121 18.15 -7.94 15.02
C THR A 121 17.78 -6.60 14.34
N GLU A 122 17.51 -6.61 13.03
CA GLU A 122 17.20 -5.40 12.25
C GLU A 122 15.71 -5.02 12.37
N GLU A 123 15.42 -3.76 12.72
CA GLU A 123 14.06 -3.22 12.66
C GLU A 123 13.73 -2.86 11.20
N VAL A 124 12.86 -3.63 10.57
CA VAL A 124 12.45 -3.44 9.17
C VAL A 124 11.11 -2.72 9.03
N GLY A 125 10.44 -2.50 10.14
CA GLY A 125 9.13 -1.84 10.19
C GLY A 125 8.54 -1.88 11.58
N ARG A 126 7.27 -1.55 11.70
CA ARG A 126 6.50 -1.60 12.95
C ARG A 126 5.14 -2.22 12.78
N ALA A 127 4.77 -3.06 13.73
CA ALA A 127 3.37 -3.40 13.98
C ALA A 127 2.73 -2.20 14.68
N LEU A 128 1.75 -1.58 14.06
CA LEU A 128 1.08 -0.35 14.53
C LEU A 128 -0.40 -0.63 14.81
N ARG A 129 -0.83 -0.29 16.02
CA ARG A 129 -2.23 -0.37 16.44
C ARG A 129 -2.97 0.88 15.95
N THR A 130 -3.77 0.75 14.90
CA THR A 130 -4.55 1.87 14.34
C THR A 130 -5.92 2.05 14.98
N ARG A 131 -6.39 1.05 15.75
CA ARG A 131 -7.61 1.09 16.57
C ARG A 131 -7.40 0.26 17.82
N ASP A 132 -8.08 0.65 18.91
CA ASP A 132 -8.03 -0.05 20.17
C ASP A 132 -8.44 -1.52 20.01
N SER A 133 -7.64 -2.41 20.55
CA SER A 133 -7.90 -3.87 20.59
C SER A 133 -8.07 -4.56 19.22
N VAL A 134 -7.87 -3.86 18.09
CA VAL A 134 -7.94 -4.45 16.73
C VAL A 134 -6.55 -4.90 16.29
N LYS A 135 -6.46 -5.94 15.46
CA LYS A 135 -5.18 -6.42 14.88
C LYS A 135 -4.37 -5.25 14.30
N PRO A 136 -3.05 -5.16 14.56
CA PRO A 136 -2.21 -4.09 14.02
C PRO A 136 -2.10 -4.17 12.50
N VAL A 137 -1.70 -3.07 11.88
CA VAL A 137 -1.13 -3.05 10.54
C VAL A 137 0.39 -3.06 10.63
N PHE A 138 1.07 -3.37 9.51
CA PHE A 138 2.52 -3.48 9.47
C PHE A 138 3.06 -2.39 8.56
N VAL A 139 3.68 -1.38 9.19
CA VAL A 139 4.18 -0.19 8.52
C VAL A 139 5.67 -0.35 8.26
N SER A 140 6.10 -0.07 7.05
CA SER A 140 7.53 -0.05 6.70
C SER A 140 7.86 1.12 5.77
N VAL A 141 9.11 1.55 5.84
CA VAL A 141 9.66 2.58 4.95
C VAL A 141 9.70 2.04 3.52
N GLY A 142 9.28 2.85 2.55
CA GLY A 142 9.49 2.61 1.14
C GLY A 142 10.66 3.46 0.63
N HIS A 143 10.47 4.77 0.47
CA HIS A 143 11.46 5.71 -0.05
C HIS A 143 11.27 7.10 0.57
N ARG A 144 12.36 7.77 0.93
CA ARG A 144 12.42 9.19 1.40
C ARG A 144 11.51 9.52 2.60
N VAL A 145 11.16 8.55 3.43
CA VAL A 145 10.34 8.72 4.64
C VAL A 145 10.98 7.96 5.80
N GLY A 146 11.11 8.59 6.95
CA GLY A 146 11.53 7.90 8.18
C GLY A 146 10.40 7.05 8.78
N LEU A 147 10.74 5.98 9.49
CA LEU A 147 9.77 5.02 10.04
C LEU A 147 8.79 5.66 11.05
N ALA A 148 9.24 6.61 11.87
CA ALA A 148 8.37 7.33 12.79
C ALA A 148 7.31 8.15 12.04
N ASN A 149 7.70 8.86 10.97
CA ASN A 149 6.79 9.61 10.13
C ASN A 149 5.83 8.69 9.35
N ALA A 150 6.32 7.54 8.88
CA ALA A 150 5.47 6.53 8.23
C ALA A 150 4.34 6.05 9.16
N CYS A 151 4.65 5.80 10.45
CA CYS A 151 3.64 5.47 11.46
C CYS A 151 2.68 6.63 11.73
N ALA A 152 3.18 7.87 11.84
CA ALA A 152 2.35 9.05 12.08
C ALA A 152 1.37 9.30 10.91
N HIS A 153 1.85 9.22 9.66
CA HIS A 153 0.98 9.33 8.49
C HIS A 153 -0.06 8.20 8.43
N THR A 154 0.34 6.97 8.75
CA THR A 154 -0.59 5.84 8.80
C THR A 154 -1.70 6.08 9.83
N LEU A 155 -1.38 6.61 11.03
CA LEU A 155 -2.37 6.96 12.04
C LEU A 155 -3.30 8.08 11.56
N ALA A 156 -2.77 9.14 10.96
CA ALA A 156 -3.58 10.23 10.43
C ALA A 156 -4.59 9.73 9.38
N LEU A 157 -4.19 8.77 8.55
CA LEU A 157 -5.03 8.17 7.52
C LEU A 157 -5.98 7.08 8.01
N THR A 158 -5.97 6.75 9.32
CA THR A 158 -6.83 5.73 9.94
C THR A 158 -7.72 6.28 11.06
N PRO A 159 -8.58 7.31 10.80
CA PRO A 159 -9.41 7.91 11.85
C PRO A 159 -10.49 6.95 12.36
N ALA A 160 -11.07 6.13 11.49
CA ALA A 160 -12.21 5.28 11.81
C ALA A 160 -11.98 3.78 11.54
N HIS A 161 -11.08 3.43 10.64
CA HIS A 161 -10.86 2.06 10.21
C HIS A 161 -9.45 1.55 10.53
N ARG A 162 -9.26 0.23 10.51
CA ARG A 162 -7.94 -0.39 10.69
C ARG A 162 -6.98 -0.01 9.57
N LEU A 163 -7.46 0.02 8.34
CA LEU A 163 -6.66 0.31 7.15
C LEU A 163 -6.76 1.79 6.77
N PRO A 164 -5.72 2.38 6.18
CA PRO A 164 -5.74 3.76 5.70
C PRO A 164 -6.90 4.03 4.74
N GLU A 165 -7.49 5.22 4.82
CA GLU A 165 -8.58 5.62 3.92
C GLU A 165 -8.14 5.62 2.44
N THR A 166 -6.88 5.97 2.16
CA THR A 166 -6.30 5.86 0.82
C THR A 166 -6.38 4.44 0.27
N THR A 167 -5.89 3.44 1.02
CA THR A 167 -5.92 2.03 0.62
C THR A 167 -7.34 1.50 0.48
N ARG A 168 -8.25 1.87 1.38
CA ARG A 168 -9.65 1.42 1.33
C ARG A 168 -10.38 1.95 0.10
N ARG A 169 -10.22 3.24 -0.20
CA ARG A 169 -10.84 3.86 -1.38
C ARG A 169 -10.24 3.34 -2.67
N ALA A 170 -8.91 3.19 -2.72
CA ALA A 170 -8.23 2.61 -3.88
C ALA A 170 -8.65 1.15 -4.13
N ASP A 171 -8.82 0.32 -3.08
CA ASP A 171 -9.33 -1.06 -3.22
C ASP A 171 -10.75 -1.09 -3.83
N ALA A 172 -11.64 -0.24 -3.35
CA ALA A 172 -12.99 -0.14 -3.91
C ALA A 172 -12.98 0.33 -5.36
N LEU A 173 -12.14 1.33 -5.68
CA LEU A 173 -12.02 1.91 -7.01
C LEU A 173 -11.43 0.93 -8.02
N CYS A 174 -10.35 0.21 -7.68
CA CYS A 174 -9.73 -0.74 -8.60
C CYS A 174 -10.63 -1.95 -8.88
N ARG A 175 -11.40 -2.44 -7.89
CA ARG A 175 -12.39 -3.49 -8.09
C ARG A 175 -13.52 -3.05 -9.02
N ARG A 176 -13.95 -1.79 -8.95
CA ARG A 176 -14.93 -1.22 -9.88
C ARG A 176 -14.37 -1.18 -11.29
N ALA A 177 -13.18 -0.62 -11.48
CA ALA A 177 -12.52 -0.53 -12.78
C ALA A 177 -12.34 -1.92 -13.43
N LEU A 178 -11.96 -2.92 -12.63
CA LEU A 178 -11.80 -4.29 -13.14
C LEU A 178 -13.12 -4.89 -13.62
N ARG A 179 -14.23 -4.69 -12.88
CA ARG A 179 -15.56 -5.17 -13.31
C ARG A 179 -16.03 -4.50 -14.60
N GLU A 180 -15.82 -3.19 -14.71
CA GLU A 180 -16.17 -2.41 -15.91
C GLU A 180 -15.41 -2.90 -17.15
N ALA A 181 -14.10 -3.15 -17.00
CA ALA A 181 -13.27 -3.70 -18.05
C ALA A 181 -13.68 -5.12 -18.47
N GLY A 182 -14.07 -5.96 -17.49
CA GLY A 182 -14.54 -7.32 -17.77
C GLY A 182 -15.95 -7.40 -18.40
N GLY A 183 -16.80 -6.39 -18.14
CA GLY A 183 -18.14 -6.31 -18.71
C GLY A 183 -18.22 -5.70 -20.12
N ALA A 184 -17.17 -5.00 -20.55
CA ALA A 184 -17.12 -4.37 -21.86
C ALA A 184 -16.75 -5.35 -23.02
N THR A 185 -16.47 -6.61 -22.69
CA THR A 185 -15.99 -7.64 -23.65
C THR A 185 -17.06 -8.71 -23.94
N SER A 186 -18.34 -8.42 -23.66
CA SER A 186 -19.47 -9.35 -23.91
C SER A 186 -20.30 -8.89 -25.08
#